data_7cd6963cada1045772fd048be6d04f15
#
_entry.id   7cd6963cada1045772fd048be6d04f15
#
_cell.length_a   1.000
_cell.length_b   1.000
_cell.length_c   1.000
_cell.angle_alpha   90.00
_cell.angle_beta   90.00
_cell.angle_gamma   90.00
#
_symmetry.space_group_name_H-M   'P 1'
#
loop_
_entity.id
_entity.type
_entity.pdbx_description
1 polymer ?
#
loop_
_entity_poly.entity_id
_entity_poly.type
_entity_poly.pdbx_seq_one_letter_code
_entity_poly.pdbx_strand_id
1 'polypeptide(L)'
;ALVVIGGDGTNRIVAKKSALTPLFSLFGGTNNVFAENIEPTVMGMAVGLFLENDSLREKVVKKSKILKAKPKGGGKEEIALIDAVVVEKTLVGARAVWEPELIRLIVVTQSSPLKIGLSSVVGRLVSISAEEERGAMVELGEGGKIIRAPLAPGLVGEVKIRKWEFF
;
A
#
# COMPACT_ATOMS: atom_id res chain seq x y z
N ALA A 1 -20.17 -6.34 5.71
CA ALA A 1 -19.24 -5.88 4.68
C ALA A 1 -19.29 -4.36 4.56
N LEU A 2 -18.19 -3.74 4.17
CA LEU A 2 -18.09 -2.31 3.84
C LEU A 2 -17.62 -2.17 2.41
N VAL A 3 -18.27 -1.32 1.63
CA VAL A 3 -17.81 -0.92 0.28
C VAL A 3 -17.10 0.42 0.40
N VAL A 4 -15.85 0.47 -0.04
CA VAL A 4 -15.02 1.67 0.04
C VAL A 4 -14.62 2.10 -1.37
N ILE A 5 -15.06 3.27 -1.78
CA ILE A 5 -14.66 3.88 -3.06
C ILE A 5 -13.61 4.93 -2.75
N GLY A 6 -12.37 4.68 -3.15
CA GLY A 6 -11.27 5.60 -2.86
C GLY A 6 -9.90 4.98 -3.06
N GLY A 7 -8.87 5.76 -2.75
CA GLY A 7 -7.48 5.32 -2.78
C GLY A 7 -7.05 4.58 -1.51
N ASP A 8 -5.77 4.21 -1.47
CA ASP A 8 -5.16 3.49 -0.34
C ASP A 8 -5.29 4.28 0.98
N GLY A 9 -5.22 5.62 0.93
CA GLY A 9 -5.42 6.48 2.09
C GLY A 9 -6.83 6.38 2.69
N THR A 10 -7.87 6.36 1.86
CA THR A 10 -9.27 6.20 2.29
C THR A 10 -9.47 4.81 2.90
N ASN A 11 -9.01 3.78 2.21
CA ASN A 11 -9.07 2.40 2.69
C ASN A 11 -8.34 2.24 4.04
N ARG A 12 -7.19 2.89 4.23
CA ARG A 12 -6.45 2.90 5.49
C ARG A 12 -7.28 3.47 6.65
N ILE A 13 -7.96 4.60 6.42
CA ILE A 13 -8.79 5.25 7.44
C ILE A 13 -9.95 4.33 7.85
N VAL A 14 -10.61 3.71 6.87
CA VAL A 14 -11.69 2.76 7.12
C VAL A 14 -11.15 1.53 7.87
N ALA A 15 -10.05 0.95 7.42
CA ALA A 15 -9.42 -0.21 8.04
C ALA A 15 -9.06 0.00 9.52
N LYS A 16 -8.67 1.22 9.91
CA LYS A 16 -8.41 1.57 11.32
C LYS A 16 -9.63 1.39 12.24
N LYS A 17 -10.84 1.39 11.68
CA LYS A 17 -12.10 1.35 12.44
C LYS A 17 -12.98 0.16 12.09
N SER A 18 -12.70 -0.54 11.00
CA SER A 18 -13.53 -1.65 10.53
C SER A 18 -13.33 -2.96 11.28
N ALA A 19 -12.31 -3.05 12.15
CA ALA A 19 -11.92 -4.28 12.86
C ALA A 19 -11.76 -5.45 11.85
N LEU A 20 -12.54 -6.51 12.00
CA LEU A 20 -12.54 -7.68 11.11
C LEU A 20 -13.65 -7.63 10.06
N THR A 21 -14.30 -6.48 9.87
CA THR A 21 -15.35 -6.35 8.84
C THR A 21 -14.72 -6.41 7.44
N PRO A 22 -15.14 -7.34 6.57
CA PRO A 22 -14.64 -7.42 5.20
C PRO A 22 -14.84 -6.12 4.42
N LEU A 23 -13.80 -5.71 3.69
CA LEU A 23 -13.79 -4.52 2.85
C LEU A 23 -13.83 -4.92 1.38
N PHE A 24 -14.72 -4.30 0.62
CA PHE A 24 -14.74 -4.28 -0.82
C PHE A 24 -14.18 -2.94 -1.29
N SER A 25 -12.92 -2.94 -1.73
CA SER A 25 -12.20 -1.72 -2.08
C SER A 25 -12.23 -1.48 -3.58
N LEU A 26 -12.98 -0.46 -3.99
CA LEU A 26 -13.07 -0.04 -5.39
C LEU A 26 -12.12 1.13 -5.65
N PHE A 27 -11.38 1.03 -6.75
CA PHE A 27 -10.46 2.06 -7.21
C PHE A 27 -11.15 3.42 -7.35
N GLY A 28 -10.61 4.44 -6.71
CA GLY A 28 -11.14 5.80 -6.73
C GLY A 28 -10.08 6.88 -6.49
N GLY A 29 -8.84 6.61 -6.85
CA GLY A 29 -7.71 7.53 -6.64
C GLY A 29 -6.70 7.51 -7.78
N THR A 30 -5.54 8.12 -7.59
CA THR A 30 -4.48 8.20 -8.60
C THR A 30 -3.45 7.08 -8.49
N ASN A 31 -3.09 6.69 -7.27
CA ASN A 31 -2.11 5.65 -6.97
C ASN A 31 -2.75 4.66 -6.01
N ASN A 32 -3.22 3.54 -6.53
CA ASN A 32 -3.84 2.51 -5.71
C ASN A 32 -3.13 1.18 -5.91
N VAL A 33 -2.73 0.58 -4.81
CA VAL A 33 -2.17 -0.77 -4.75
C VAL A 33 -3.13 -1.71 -4.04
N PHE A 34 -3.84 -1.20 -3.03
CA PHE A 34 -4.81 -1.95 -2.24
C PHE A 34 -6.16 -2.07 -2.93
N ALA A 35 -6.70 -0.97 -3.47
CA ALA A 35 -7.99 -0.96 -4.12
C ALA A 35 -7.93 -1.61 -5.51
N GLU A 36 -8.94 -2.40 -5.83
CA GLU A 36 -9.05 -3.11 -7.10
C GLU A 36 -9.73 -2.25 -8.17
N ASN A 37 -9.22 -2.31 -9.40
CA ASN A 37 -9.84 -1.65 -10.55
C ASN A 37 -10.88 -2.59 -11.18
N ILE A 38 -12.05 -2.62 -10.57
CA ILE A 38 -13.19 -3.45 -11.00
C ILE A 38 -14.33 -2.51 -11.43
N GLU A 39 -15.11 -2.93 -12.43
CA GLU A 39 -16.30 -2.21 -12.84
C GLU A 39 -17.32 -2.18 -11.67
N PRO A 40 -17.90 -0.98 -11.34
CA PRO A 40 -18.77 -0.84 -10.17
C PRO A 40 -19.98 -1.76 -10.12
N THR A 41 -20.61 -2.07 -11.26
CA THR A 41 -21.75 -3.02 -11.32
C THR A 41 -21.30 -4.44 -10.93
N VAL A 42 -20.14 -4.87 -11.41
CA VAL A 42 -19.55 -6.17 -11.04
C VAL A 42 -19.24 -6.22 -9.55
N MET A 43 -18.72 -5.13 -8.98
CA MET A 43 -18.50 -5.02 -7.54
C MET A 43 -19.83 -5.13 -6.77
N GLY A 44 -20.89 -4.44 -7.22
CA GLY A 44 -22.20 -4.51 -6.61
C GLY A 44 -22.78 -5.91 -6.61
N MET A 45 -22.66 -6.64 -7.74
CA MET A 45 -23.05 -8.05 -7.85
C MET A 45 -22.25 -8.94 -6.89
N ALA A 46 -20.94 -8.75 -6.80
CA ALA A 46 -20.08 -9.50 -5.88
C ALA A 46 -20.47 -9.26 -4.41
N VAL A 47 -20.79 -8.03 -4.03
CA VAL A 47 -21.28 -7.69 -2.69
C VAL A 47 -22.62 -8.38 -2.41
N GLY A 48 -23.56 -8.35 -3.35
CA GLY A 48 -24.86 -9.03 -3.22
C GLY A 48 -24.68 -10.53 -2.97
N LEU A 49 -23.91 -11.21 -3.81
CA LEU A 49 -23.60 -12.65 -3.66
C LEU A 49 -22.90 -12.95 -2.33
N PHE A 50 -21.97 -12.09 -1.90
CA PHE A 50 -21.29 -12.20 -0.62
C PHE A 50 -22.24 -12.11 0.57
N LEU A 51 -23.25 -11.24 0.51
CA LEU A 51 -24.21 -11.07 1.59
C LEU A 51 -25.22 -12.22 1.68
N GLU A 52 -25.58 -12.81 0.57
CA GLU A 52 -26.59 -13.88 0.49
C GLU A 52 -26.02 -15.29 0.72
N ASN A 53 -24.69 -15.48 0.63
CA ASN A 53 -24.09 -16.81 0.64
C ASN A 53 -22.97 -16.96 1.67
N ASP A 54 -23.28 -17.55 2.83
CA ASP A 54 -22.33 -17.76 3.92
C ASP A 54 -21.14 -18.65 3.52
N SER A 55 -21.38 -19.71 2.74
CA SER A 55 -20.31 -20.61 2.31
C SER A 55 -19.34 -19.93 1.34
N LEU A 56 -19.81 -18.95 0.58
CA LEU A 56 -18.98 -18.15 -0.30
C LEU A 56 -18.11 -17.17 0.51
N ARG A 57 -18.68 -16.57 1.58
CA ARG A 57 -17.94 -15.61 2.44
C ARG A 57 -16.64 -16.19 2.97
N GLU A 58 -16.69 -17.42 3.49
CA GLU A 58 -15.49 -18.09 4.04
C GLU A 58 -14.41 -18.34 2.97
N LYS A 59 -14.82 -18.59 1.72
CA LYS A 59 -13.90 -18.91 0.62
C LYS A 59 -13.25 -17.68 -0.01
N VAL A 60 -13.96 -16.54 -0.05
CA VAL A 60 -13.51 -15.36 -0.80
C VAL A 60 -12.86 -14.30 0.07
N VAL A 61 -13.06 -14.33 1.39
CA VAL A 61 -12.40 -13.38 2.29
C VAL A 61 -10.92 -13.69 2.40
N LYS A 62 -10.10 -12.75 2.00
CA LYS A 62 -8.65 -12.82 2.14
C LYS A 62 -8.18 -11.91 3.27
N LYS A 63 -7.23 -12.38 4.06
CA LYS A 63 -6.53 -11.56 5.05
C LYS A 63 -5.50 -10.71 4.33
N SER A 64 -5.43 -9.43 4.66
CA SER A 64 -4.39 -8.52 4.18
C SER A 64 -3.46 -8.14 5.31
N LYS A 65 -2.19 -7.97 4.99
CA LYS A 65 -1.17 -7.47 5.92
C LYS A 65 -1.37 -5.97 6.18
N ILE A 66 -0.95 -5.54 7.35
CA ILE A 66 -0.83 -4.12 7.69
C ILE A 66 0.54 -3.86 8.29
N LEU A 67 1.09 -2.69 8.04
CA LEU A 67 2.21 -2.15 8.81
C LEU A 67 1.67 -1.42 10.03
N LYS A 68 2.34 -1.60 11.17
CA LYS A 68 2.10 -0.83 12.38
C LYS A 68 3.34 0.01 12.68
N ALA A 69 3.19 1.31 12.65
CA ALA A 69 4.24 2.26 12.99
C ALA A 69 4.02 2.81 14.39
N LYS A 70 4.99 2.58 15.29
CA LYS A 70 4.95 3.06 16.66
C LYS A 70 6.20 3.88 16.97
N PRO A 71 6.07 5.17 17.30
CA PRO A 71 7.23 5.99 17.67
C PRO A 71 7.91 5.48 18.96
N LYS A 72 9.25 5.39 18.96
CA LYS A 72 10.03 4.93 20.15
C LYS A 72 9.85 5.82 21.38
N GLY A 73 9.66 7.12 21.20
CA GLY A 73 9.47 8.11 22.26
C GLY A 73 8.04 8.20 22.83
N GLY A 74 7.17 7.25 22.51
CA GLY A 74 5.74 7.35 22.81
C GLY A 74 5.01 8.10 21.71
N GLY A 75 3.69 7.99 21.68
CA GLY A 75 2.85 8.58 20.64
C GLY A 75 1.81 7.61 20.14
N LYS A 76 0.98 8.08 19.23
CA LYS A 76 -0.10 7.28 18.65
C LYS A 76 0.45 6.30 17.63
N GLU A 77 0.07 5.03 17.77
CA GLU A 77 0.30 4.01 16.75
C GLU A 77 -0.50 4.36 15.48
N GLU A 78 0.15 4.25 14.33
CA GLU A 78 -0.45 4.42 13.02
C GLU A 78 -0.34 3.13 12.20
N ILE A 79 -1.26 2.93 11.26
CA ILE A 79 -1.21 1.81 10.33
C ILE A 79 -1.01 2.27 8.90
N ALA A 80 -0.40 1.40 8.09
CA ALA A 80 -0.42 1.52 6.65
C ALA A 80 -0.85 0.17 6.03
N LEU A 81 -1.57 0.22 4.92
CA LEU A 81 -2.02 -0.99 4.22
C LEU A 81 -0.97 -1.49 3.24
N ILE A 82 -0.28 -0.59 2.57
CA ILE A 82 0.67 -0.90 1.50
C ILE A 82 2.09 -0.51 1.89
N ASP A 83 2.32 0.79 2.11
CA ASP A 83 3.64 1.30 2.41
C ASP A 83 3.64 2.35 3.52
N ALA A 84 4.79 2.48 4.16
CA ALA A 84 5.14 3.55 5.06
C ALA A 84 6.54 4.05 4.72
N VAL A 85 6.76 5.36 4.82
CA VAL A 85 8.04 5.96 4.49
C VAL A 85 8.56 6.84 5.62
N VAL A 86 9.88 6.86 5.75
CA VAL A 86 10.58 7.83 6.57
C VAL A 86 11.18 8.89 5.65
N VAL A 87 10.81 10.14 5.89
CA VAL A 87 11.29 11.30 5.13
C VAL A 87 12.10 12.24 6.00
N GLU A 88 13.06 12.95 5.42
CA GLU A 88 13.93 13.89 6.18
C GLU A 88 13.23 15.19 6.58
N LYS A 89 12.18 15.56 5.87
CA LYS A 89 11.45 16.81 6.13
C LYS A 89 10.03 16.52 6.60
N THR A 90 9.55 17.36 7.50
CA THR A 90 8.13 17.34 7.86
C THR A 90 7.31 17.80 6.66
N LEU A 91 6.48 16.91 6.14
CA LEU A 91 5.53 17.22 5.08
C LEU A 91 4.19 17.58 5.73
N VAL A 92 3.61 18.69 5.30
CA VAL A 92 2.29 19.15 5.76
C VAL A 92 1.21 18.65 4.81
N GLY A 93 0.22 17.96 5.36
CA GLY A 93 -0.95 17.47 4.61
C GLY A 93 -0.80 16.08 4.04
N ALA A 94 -1.85 15.60 3.37
CA ALA A 94 -1.92 14.29 2.73
C ALA A 94 -1.36 14.34 1.30
N ARG A 95 -0.07 14.67 1.17
CA ARG A 95 0.60 14.68 -0.14
C ARG A 95 1.31 13.35 -0.39
N ALA A 96 1.26 12.89 -1.64
CA ALA A 96 2.18 11.87 -2.11
C ALA A 96 3.61 12.43 -2.10
N VAL A 97 4.58 11.64 -1.64
CA VAL A 97 6.00 12.03 -1.67
C VAL A 97 6.55 11.64 -3.05
N TRP A 98 6.88 12.65 -3.85
CA TRP A 98 7.38 12.46 -5.22
C TRP A 98 8.87 12.79 -5.38
N GLU A 99 9.48 13.27 -4.31
CA GLU A 99 10.89 13.67 -4.26
C GLU A 99 11.69 12.54 -3.58
N PRO A 100 12.28 11.61 -4.37
CA PRO A 100 13.01 10.46 -3.81
C PRO A 100 14.14 10.84 -2.87
N GLU A 101 14.73 12.03 -3.09
CA GLU A 101 15.85 12.56 -2.30
C GLU A 101 15.46 12.81 -0.85
N LEU A 102 14.17 13.06 -0.59
CA LEU A 102 13.67 13.27 0.78
C LEU A 102 13.38 11.95 1.51
N ILE A 103 13.32 10.84 0.79
CA ILE A 103 12.96 9.54 1.36
C ILE A 103 14.23 8.82 1.83
N ARG A 104 14.22 8.34 3.08
CA ARG A 104 15.30 7.55 3.66
C ARG A 104 14.97 6.07 3.74
N LEU A 105 13.73 5.75 3.98
CA LEU A 105 13.29 4.38 4.16
C LEU A 105 11.91 4.19 3.55
N ILE A 106 11.76 3.11 2.81
CA ILE A 106 10.47 2.61 2.33
C ILE A 106 10.23 1.25 2.97
N VAL A 107 9.08 1.06 3.59
CA VAL A 107 8.66 -0.22 4.17
C VAL A 107 7.34 -0.62 3.51
N VAL A 108 7.27 -1.83 2.95
CA VAL A 108 6.09 -2.28 2.21
C VAL A 108 5.55 -3.61 2.72
N THR A 109 4.23 -3.76 2.70
CA THR A 109 3.55 -5.05 2.91
C THR A 109 3.54 -5.89 1.63
N GLN A 110 3.43 -5.23 0.49
CA GLN A 110 3.37 -5.85 -0.84
C GLN A 110 4.02 -4.93 -1.87
N SER A 111 4.52 -5.52 -2.95
CA SER A 111 5.21 -4.80 -4.01
C SER A 111 5.02 -5.47 -5.36
N SER A 112 4.94 -4.66 -6.42
CA SER A 112 4.83 -5.17 -7.79
C SER A 112 5.40 -4.15 -8.77
N PRO A 113 6.15 -4.57 -9.79
CA PRO A 113 6.62 -3.70 -10.86
C PRO A 113 5.50 -3.17 -11.76
N LEU A 114 4.29 -3.74 -11.65
CA LEU A 114 3.11 -3.36 -12.42
C LEU A 114 2.27 -2.26 -11.75
N LYS A 115 2.63 -1.86 -10.54
CA LYS A 115 1.98 -0.77 -9.80
C LYS A 115 2.78 0.52 -9.93
N ILE A 116 2.23 1.63 -9.47
CA ILE A 116 2.91 2.93 -9.38
C ILE A 116 3.04 3.36 -7.92
N GLY A 117 3.89 4.34 -7.66
CA GLY A 117 4.18 4.80 -6.31
C GLY A 117 5.36 4.07 -5.66
N LEU A 118 5.53 4.22 -4.36
CA LEU A 118 6.71 3.71 -3.65
C LEU A 118 6.78 2.18 -3.60
N SER A 119 5.64 1.49 -3.58
CA SER A 119 5.60 0.04 -3.70
C SER A 119 6.18 -0.48 -5.02
N SER A 120 6.12 0.31 -6.10
CA SER A 120 6.73 -0.04 -7.38
C SER A 120 8.26 0.04 -7.35
N VAL A 121 8.82 0.96 -6.55
CA VAL A 121 10.27 1.02 -6.31
C VAL A 121 10.77 -0.30 -5.76
N VAL A 122 10.10 -0.81 -4.72
CA VAL A 122 10.40 -2.13 -4.15
C VAL A 122 10.09 -3.24 -5.15
N GLY A 123 9.03 -3.12 -5.93
CA GLY A 123 8.65 -4.06 -6.99
C GLY A 123 9.70 -4.23 -8.10
N ARG A 124 10.60 -3.25 -8.30
CA ARG A 124 11.77 -3.39 -9.19
C ARG A 124 12.89 -4.25 -8.60
N LEU A 125 12.87 -4.49 -7.29
CA LEU A 125 13.82 -5.35 -6.60
C LEU A 125 13.23 -6.74 -6.38
N VAL A 126 12.00 -6.79 -5.88
CA VAL A 126 11.30 -8.02 -5.53
C VAL A 126 9.79 -7.82 -5.58
N SER A 127 9.06 -8.81 -6.10
CA SER A 127 7.60 -8.87 -6.01
C SER A 127 7.19 -9.57 -4.73
N ILE A 128 6.23 -9.00 -4.02
CA ILE A 128 5.65 -9.54 -2.79
C ILE A 128 4.13 -9.48 -2.92
N SER A 129 3.47 -10.62 -2.87
CA SER A 129 2.02 -10.68 -2.94
C SER A 129 1.35 -10.28 -1.62
N ALA A 130 0.04 -10.01 -1.66
CA ALA A 130 -0.73 -9.70 -0.46
C ALA A 130 -0.81 -10.88 0.52
N GLU A 131 -0.74 -12.10 0.01
CA GLU A 131 -0.86 -13.35 0.76
C GLU A 131 0.44 -13.81 1.43
N GLU A 132 1.62 -13.38 0.94
CA GLU A 132 2.91 -13.73 1.55
C GLU A 132 3.05 -13.13 2.95
N GLU A 133 3.57 -13.88 3.92
CA GLU A 133 3.72 -13.44 5.33
C GLU A 133 4.93 -12.52 5.56
N ARG A 134 5.55 -12.03 4.52
CA ARG A 134 6.72 -11.13 4.59
C ARG A 134 6.43 -9.77 3.98
N GLY A 135 7.17 -8.77 4.41
CA GLY A 135 7.28 -7.47 3.79
C GLY A 135 8.72 -7.20 3.37
N ALA A 136 8.98 -6.02 2.81
CA ALA A 136 10.33 -5.57 2.50
C ALA A 136 10.58 -4.15 2.99
N MET A 137 11.83 -3.91 3.35
CA MET A 137 12.35 -2.62 3.78
C MET A 137 13.48 -2.21 2.84
N VAL A 138 13.47 -0.98 2.38
CA VAL A 138 14.44 -0.43 1.42
C VAL A 138 14.99 0.90 1.93
N GLU A 139 16.29 0.94 2.17
CA GLU A 139 17.01 2.18 2.50
C GLU A 139 17.45 2.89 1.21
N LEU A 140 17.16 4.19 1.15
CA LEU A 140 17.57 5.08 0.07
C LEU A 140 18.73 5.99 0.50
N GLY A 141 19.54 6.40 -0.45
CA GLY A 141 20.61 7.39 -0.19
C GLY A 141 21.71 7.35 -1.22
N GLU A 142 22.65 8.30 -1.06
CA GLU A 142 23.81 8.45 -1.92
C GLU A 142 24.70 7.20 -1.94
N GLY A 143 25.35 6.96 -3.08
CA GLY A 143 26.21 5.80 -3.29
C GLY A 143 25.46 4.48 -3.54
N GLY A 144 24.13 4.51 -3.53
CA GLY A 144 23.32 3.33 -3.81
C GLY A 144 23.17 3.02 -5.32
N LYS A 145 22.70 1.81 -5.62
CA LYS A 145 22.36 1.41 -6.99
C LYS A 145 21.16 2.22 -7.49
N ILE A 146 21.30 2.84 -8.66
CA ILE A 146 20.20 3.58 -9.29
C ILE A 146 19.22 2.61 -9.95
N ILE A 147 17.95 2.80 -9.64
CA ILE A 147 16.83 2.15 -10.33
C ILE A 147 15.83 3.19 -10.82
N ARG A 148 15.10 2.87 -11.89
CA ARG A 148 13.99 3.68 -12.40
C ARG A 148 12.66 3.03 -12.04
N ALA A 149 11.75 3.83 -11.50
CA ALA A 149 10.43 3.37 -11.10
C ALA A 149 9.35 4.42 -11.39
N PRO A 150 8.12 4.00 -11.72
CA PRO A 150 6.99 4.90 -11.86
C PRO A 150 6.51 5.38 -10.49
N LEU A 151 6.88 6.62 -10.12
CA LEU A 151 6.57 7.21 -8.82
C LEU A 151 5.14 7.79 -8.75
N ALA A 152 4.63 8.27 -9.90
CA ALA A 152 3.27 8.78 -10.06
C ALA A 152 2.83 8.60 -11.52
N PRO A 153 1.52 8.77 -11.84
CA PRO A 153 1.07 8.75 -13.23
C PRO A 153 1.85 9.76 -14.08
N GLY A 154 2.49 9.27 -15.15
CA GLY A 154 3.31 10.09 -16.04
C GLY A 154 4.69 10.47 -15.49
N LEU A 155 5.05 10.08 -14.27
CA LEU A 155 6.32 10.39 -13.65
C LEU A 155 7.15 9.11 -13.40
N VAL A 156 8.24 8.96 -14.13
CA VAL A 156 9.27 7.96 -13.86
C VAL A 156 10.48 8.66 -13.23
N GLY A 157 10.83 8.28 -12.02
CA GLY A 157 11.95 8.85 -11.28
C GLY A 157 13.09 7.86 -11.10
N GLU A 158 14.29 8.39 -10.83
CA GLU A 158 15.46 7.62 -10.41
C GLU A 158 15.53 7.58 -8.89
N VAL A 159 15.79 6.41 -8.35
CA VAL A 159 15.87 6.16 -6.92
C VAL A 159 17.18 5.43 -6.62
N LYS A 160 17.93 5.90 -5.63
CA LYS A 160 19.21 5.33 -5.22
C LYS A 160 19.02 4.38 -4.05
N ILE A 161 19.14 3.07 -4.30
CA ILE A 161 18.94 2.00 -3.32
C ILE A 161 20.27 1.65 -2.66
N ARG A 162 20.39 1.86 -1.35
CA ARG A 162 21.58 1.49 -0.57
C ARG A 162 21.51 0.04 -0.10
N LYS A 163 20.39 -0.35 0.44
CA LYS A 163 20.17 -1.69 1.02
C LYS A 163 18.69 -2.04 0.93
N TRP A 164 18.39 -3.31 0.86
CA TRP A 164 17.04 -3.80 1.06
C TRP A 164 17.06 -5.17 1.74
N GLU A 165 16.00 -5.49 2.46
CA GLU A 165 15.84 -6.77 3.15
C GLU A 165 14.36 -7.09 3.37
N PHE A 166 14.07 -8.37 3.60
CA PHE A 166 12.75 -8.81 4.07
C PHE A 166 12.63 -8.67 5.59
N PHE A 167 11.40 -8.61 6.08
CA PHE A 167 11.04 -8.73 7.50
C PHE A 167 9.75 -9.53 7.65
#